data_ad4d23df5e5b5bc4a4c116bfbcfdf615
#
_entry.id   ad4d23df5e5b5bc4a4c116bfbcfdf615
#
_cell.length_a   1.000
_cell.length_b   1.000
_cell.length_c   1.000
_cell.angle_alpha   90.00
_cell.angle_beta   90.00
_cell.angle_gamma   90.00
#
_symmetry.space_group_name_H-M   'P 1'
#
loop_
_entity.id
_entity.type
_entity.pdbx_description
1 polymer ?
#
loop_
_entity_poly.entity_id
_entity_poly.type
_entity_poly.pdbx_seq_one_letter_code
_entity_poly.pdbx_strand_id
1 'polypeptide(L)'
;VSNPLRRIRSYPLVLEHLWPKLRQIVTLDWRMSSTARFSDFALPVAAWYERTEHKWVTSLMPFIHAGEKLTSYYEAKSDWEILSLLAQKVQQRARERGLSRFVDRQGNERRLDDVWDYFSESGRFGPTDDDAVAGELIAKSSNLEGVTWEALKEQGFARFTGTGDTFISVGNACEIRPDDTITPLTKHGVEKMTYPKL
;
A
#
# COMPACT_ATOMS: atom_id res chain seq x y z
N VAL A 1 1.65 2.98 -6.20
CA VAL A 1 1.67 1.62 -6.23
C VAL A 1 1.74 0.89 -7.58
N SER A 2 1.36 1.46 -8.66
CA SER A 2 1.61 0.94 -10.00
C SER A 2 1.63 2.09 -10.99
N ASN A 3 2.21 1.87 -12.16
CA ASN A 3 2.24 2.86 -13.22
C ASN A 3 0.89 2.87 -13.98
N PRO A 4 -0.12 3.64 -13.54
CA PRO A 4 -1.45 3.58 -14.11
C PRO A 4 -1.48 3.93 -15.59
N LEU A 5 -0.71 4.91 -16.05
CA LEU A 5 -0.67 5.27 -17.46
C LEU A 5 -0.11 4.18 -18.36
N ARG A 6 0.65 3.23 -17.82
CA ARG A 6 1.10 2.06 -18.56
C ARG A 6 0.06 0.93 -18.54
N ARG A 7 -0.71 0.81 -17.46
CA ARG A 7 -1.62 -0.33 -17.25
C ARG A 7 -3.04 -0.11 -17.76
N ILE A 8 -3.47 1.14 -17.80
CA ILE A 8 -4.81 1.49 -18.28
C ILE A 8 -4.82 1.44 -19.80
N ARG A 9 -5.72 0.64 -20.37
CA ARG A 9 -5.83 0.47 -21.83
C ARG A 9 -6.14 1.77 -22.55
N SER A 10 -6.92 2.65 -21.93
CA SER A 10 -7.34 3.94 -22.50
C SER A 10 -6.58 5.12 -21.88
N TYR A 11 -5.27 5.00 -21.68
CA TYR A 11 -4.49 6.07 -21.06
C TYR A 11 -4.58 7.43 -21.76
N PRO A 12 -4.75 7.56 -23.10
CA PRO A 12 -4.95 8.87 -23.71
C PRO A 12 -6.19 9.59 -23.19
N LEU A 13 -7.32 8.87 -23.01
CA LEU A 13 -8.54 9.45 -22.41
C LEU A 13 -8.31 9.89 -20.96
N VAL A 14 -7.49 9.16 -20.22
CA VAL A 14 -7.12 9.55 -18.86
C VAL A 14 -6.33 10.84 -18.86
N LEU A 15 -5.35 10.99 -19.76
CA LEU A 15 -4.58 12.22 -19.90
C LEU A 15 -5.43 13.41 -20.36
N GLU A 16 -6.37 13.18 -21.26
CA GLU A 16 -7.21 14.22 -21.81
C GLU A 16 -8.34 14.65 -20.86
N HIS A 17 -8.97 13.69 -20.19
CA HIS A 17 -10.21 13.95 -19.46
C HIS A 17 -10.11 13.89 -17.94
N LEU A 18 -9.16 13.13 -17.38
CA LEU A 18 -8.99 13.01 -15.94
C LEU A 18 -7.85 13.88 -15.42
N TRP A 19 -6.69 13.81 -16.06
CA TRP A 19 -5.48 14.51 -15.60
C TRP A 19 -5.70 16.02 -15.38
N PRO A 20 -6.34 16.75 -16.31
CA PRO A 20 -6.58 18.19 -16.12
C PRO A 20 -7.55 18.53 -14.98
N LYS A 21 -8.29 17.57 -14.48
CA LYS A 21 -9.23 17.76 -13.35
C LYS A 21 -8.57 17.56 -11.99
N LEU A 22 -7.38 17.02 -11.96
CA LEU A 22 -6.62 16.82 -10.73
C LEU A 22 -5.86 18.09 -10.38
N ARG A 23 -5.94 18.52 -9.13
CA ARG A 23 -5.22 19.71 -8.65
C ARG A 23 -3.72 19.47 -8.54
N GLN A 24 -3.34 18.24 -8.26
CA GLN A 24 -1.97 17.86 -8.05
C GLN A 24 -1.82 16.36 -8.24
N ILE A 25 -0.74 15.96 -8.86
CA ILE A 25 -0.36 14.57 -9.10
C ILE A 25 1.04 14.36 -8.55
N VAL A 26 1.14 13.51 -7.56
CA VAL A 26 2.43 13.12 -6.96
C VAL A 26 2.65 11.64 -7.25
N THR A 27 3.79 11.33 -7.82
CA THR A 27 4.19 9.94 -8.09
C THR A 27 5.37 9.58 -7.21
N LEU A 28 5.26 8.46 -6.51
CA LEU A 28 6.37 7.80 -5.84
C LEU A 28 6.83 6.66 -6.74
N ASP A 29 8.02 6.75 -7.27
CA ASP A 29 8.56 5.72 -8.17
C ASP A 29 10.09 5.67 -8.05
N TRP A 30 10.67 4.52 -8.27
CA TRP A 30 12.12 4.30 -8.30
C TRP A 30 12.75 4.65 -9.64
N ARG A 31 11.92 5.03 -10.61
CA ARG A 31 12.33 5.45 -11.95
C ARG A 31 11.34 6.44 -12.53
N MET A 32 11.79 7.18 -13.52
CA MET A 32 10.93 8.08 -14.28
C MET A 32 9.99 7.28 -15.20
N SER A 33 8.91 6.75 -14.61
CA SER A 33 7.87 6.00 -15.33
C SER A 33 6.98 6.91 -16.18
N SER A 34 6.13 6.30 -17.01
CA SER A 34 5.16 7.07 -17.82
C SER A 34 4.28 7.95 -16.94
N THR A 35 3.83 7.44 -15.79
CA THR A 35 3.02 8.24 -14.86
C THR A 35 3.83 9.37 -14.23
N ALA A 36 5.07 9.09 -13.81
CA ALA A 36 5.94 10.10 -13.23
C ALA A 36 6.24 11.26 -14.19
N ARG A 37 6.36 10.97 -15.48
CA ARG A 37 6.58 11.99 -16.53
C ARG A 37 5.41 12.99 -16.69
N PHE A 38 4.21 12.60 -16.29
CA PHE A 38 3.00 13.41 -16.33
C PHE A 38 2.51 13.84 -14.95
N SER A 39 3.38 13.74 -13.93
CA SER A 39 3.10 14.18 -12.57
C SER A 39 3.69 15.56 -12.31
N ASP A 40 3.08 16.30 -11.39
CA ASP A 40 3.61 17.59 -10.92
C ASP A 40 4.86 17.39 -10.04
N PHE A 41 4.89 16.28 -9.29
CA PHE A 41 6.02 15.89 -8.47
C PHE A 41 6.32 14.41 -8.64
N ALA A 42 7.58 14.07 -8.86
CA ALA A 42 8.09 12.72 -8.82
C ALA A 42 9.06 12.60 -7.64
N LEU A 43 8.71 11.79 -6.66
CA LEU A 43 9.52 11.56 -5.47
C LEU A 43 10.24 10.21 -5.63
N PRO A 44 11.57 10.18 -5.41
CA PRO A 44 12.33 8.93 -5.51
C PRO A 44 11.99 8.01 -4.33
N VAL A 45 11.48 6.83 -4.64
CA VAL A 45 11.19 5.80 -3.65
C VAL A 45 12.26 4.72 -3.68
N ALA A 46 12.64 4.24 -2.52
CA ALA A 46 13.60 3.17 -2.35
C ALA A 46 13.11 1.88 -3.04
N ALA A 47 13.99 1.26 -3.83
CA ALA A 47 13.72 -0.02 -4.45
C ALA A 47 13.93 -1.18 -3.45
N TRP A 48 13.67 -2.40 -3.89
CA TRP A 48 13.59 -3.58 -3.01
C TRP A 48 14.83 -3.85 -2.15
N TYR A 49 16.01 -3.56 -2.63
CA TYR A 49 17.26 -3.73 -1.86
C TYR A 49 17.69 -2.47 -1.11
N GLU A 50 16.88 -1.43 -1.19
CA GLU A 50 17.16 -0.13 -0.57
C GLU A 50 16.32 0.11 0.68
N ARG A 51 15.41 -0.81 1.01
CA ARG A 51 14.55 -0.77 2.20
C ARG A 51 14.32 -2.15 2.78
N THR A 52 14.01 -2.20 4.05
CA THR A 52 13.52 -3.42 4.71
C THR A 52 12.00 -3.49 4.53
N GLU A 53 11.51 -4.60 4.01
CA GLU A 53 10.08 -4.81 3.78
C GLU A 53 9.71 -6.30 3.85
N HIS A 54 8.46 -6.58 4.06
CA HIS A 54 7.89 -7.88 3.70
C HIS A 54 7.20 -7.78 2.34
N LYS A 55 7.20 -8.85 1.60
CA LYS A 55 6.65 -8.89 0.25
C LYS A 55 5.70 -10.08 0.08
N TRP A 56 4.49 -9.73 -0.29
CA TRP A 56 3.50 -10.67 -0.75
C TRP A 56 3.25 -10.45 -2.24
N VAL A 57 3.63 -11.42 -3.05
CA VAL A 57 3.72 -11.22 -4.50
C VAL A 57 2.37 -11.30 -5.18
N THR A 58 1.55 -12.25 -4.82
CA THR A 58 0.19 -12.41 -5.37
C THR A 58 -0.71 -13.18 -4.41
N SER A 59 -2.01 -12.98 -4.51
CA SER A 59 -3.01 -13.75 -3.76
C SER A 59 -3.04 -15.24 -4.06
N LEU A 60 -2.35 -15.66 -5.11
CA LEU A 60 -2.24 -17.07 -5.51
C LEU A 60 -1.02 -17.78 -4.92
N MET A 61 -0.10 -17.04 -4.31
CA MET A 61 1.09 -17.60 -3.69
C MET A 61 0.95 -17.55 -2.17
N PRO A 62 0.90 -18.71 -1.49
CA PRO A 62 0.71 -18.77 -0.05
C PRO A 62 2.02 -18.53 0.71
N PHE A 63 2.82 -17.58 0.27
CA PHE A 63 4.11 -17.25 0.85
C PHE A 63 4.28 -15.75 0.99
N ILE A 64 4.91 -15.35 2.08
CA ILE A 64 5.43 -14.03 2.31
C ILE A 64 6.95 -14.08 2.35
N HIS A 65 7.60 -13.06 1.84
CA HIS A 65 9.06 -12.95 1.81
C HIS A 65 9.50 -11.76 2.65
N ALA A 66 10.63 -11.88 3.33
CA ALA A 66 11.37 -10.76 3.88
C ALA A 66 12.39 -10.25 2.87
N GLY A 67 12.52 -8.95 2.78
CA GLY A 67 13.59 -8.26 2.07
C GLY A 67 14.32 -7.35 3.04
N GLU A 68 15.62 -7.48 3.13
CA GLU A 68 16.44 -6.61 3.96
C GLU A 68 17.12 -5.53 3.11
N LYS A 69 17.30 -4.37 3.73
CA LYS A 69 18.00 -3.26 3.13
C LYS A 69 19.49 -3.59 3.01
N LEU A 70 20.00 -3.59 1.79
CA LEU A 70 21.41 -3.85 1.49
C LEU A 70 22.17 -2.58 1.10
N THR A 71 21.48 -1.57 0.59
CA THR A 71 22.08 -0.37 0.06
C THR A 71 21.14 0.83 0.18
N SER A 72 21.67 1.99 -0.14
CA SER A 72 20.87 3.22 -0.28
C SER A 72 21.40 4.01 -1.45
N TYR A 73 20.51 4.55 -2.26
CA TYR A 73 20.87 5.39 -3.39
C TYR A 73 20.29 6.80 -3.24
N TYR A 74 21.17 7.79 -3.28
CA TYR A 74 20.80 9.21 -3.26
C TYR A 74 19.77 9.57 -2.18
N GLU A 75 18.71 10.25 -2.57
CA GLU A 75 17.63 10.73 -1.70
C GLU A 75 16.44 9.77 -1.61
N ALA A 76 16.56 8.56 -2.17
CA ALA A 76 15.49 7.58 -2.16
C ALA A 76 15.12 7.18 -0.72
N LYS A 77 13.84 7.22 -0.43
CA LYS A 77 13.25 6.91 0.87
C LYS A 77 12.24 5.79 0.74
N SER A 78 12.04 5.03 1.81
CA SER A 78 10.97 4.04 1.84
C SER A 78 9.59 4.70 1.75
N ASP A 79 8.58 3.95 1.35
CA ASP A 79 7.19 4.42 1.36
C ASP A 79 6.77 4.86 2.76
N TRP A 80 7.18 4.10 3.80
CA TRP A 80 6.93 4.43 5.19
C TRP A 80 7.56 5.77 5.57
N GLU A 81 8.83 5.99 5.24
CA GLU A 81 9.54 7.24 5.54
C GLU A 81 8.87 8.43 4.83
N ILE A 82 8.55 8.31 3.55
CA ILE A 82 7.90 9.38 2.78
C ILE A 82 6.54 9.73 3.40
N LEU A 83 5.71 8.74 3.68
CA LEU A 83 4.38 8.97 4.25
C LEU A 83 4.45 9.50 5.68
N SER A 84 5.42 9.05 6.47
CA SER A 84 5.69 9.56 7.81
C SER A 84 6.07 11.03 7.81
N LEU A 85 7.02 11.42 6.96
CA LEU A 85 7.42 12.82 6.81
C LEU A 85 6.27 13.70 6.31
N LEU A 86 5.44 13.19 5.42
CA LEU A 86 4.25 13.87 4.95
C LEU A 86 3.23 14.05 6.09
N ALA A 87 2.96 13.00 6.87
CA ALA A 87 2.03 13.05 8.00
C ALA A 87 2.50 14.05 9.07
N GLN A 88 3.80 14.05 9.40
CA GLN A 88 4.40 15.04 10.30
C GLN A 88 4.19 16.47 9.78
N LYS A 89 4.43 16.68 8.49
CA LYS A 89 4.29 18.01 7.90
C LYS A 89 2.84 18.47 7.83
N VAL A 90 1.92 17.56 7.52
CA VAL A 90 0.47 17.84 7.54
C VAL A 90 0.04 18.23 8.95
N GLN A 91 0.42 17.45 9.97
CA GLN A 91 0.11 17.73 11.37
C GLN A 91 0.65 19.09 11.81
N GLN A 92 1.92 19.37 11.52
CA GLN A 92 2.54 20.65 11.82
C GLN A 92 1.76 21.81 11.19
N ARG A 93 1.46 21.71 9.90
CA ARG A 93 0.72 22.76 9.17
C ARG A 93 -0.70 22.94 9.64
N ALA A 94 -1.36 21.84 10.03
CA ALA A 94 -2.70 21.90 10.60
C ALA A 94 -2.72 22.70 11.91
N ARG A 95 -1.76 22.42 12.80
CA ARG A 95 -1.58 23.15 14.07
C ARG A 95 -1.27 24.64 13.83
N GLU A 96 -0.33 24.94 12.95
CA GLU A 96 0.05 26.31 12.60
C GLU A 96 -1.12 27.14 12.03
N ARG A 97 -2.03 26.50 11.31
CA ARG A 97 -3.16 27.16 10.63
C ARG A 97 -4.49 27.08 11.41
N GLY A 98 -4.51 26.42 12.55
CA GLY A 98 -5.73 26.18 13.31
C GLY A 98 -6.74 25.27 12.60
N LEU A 99 -6.28 24.45 11.64
CA LEU A 99 -7.10 23.51 10.86
C LEU A 99 -7.09 22.13 11.52
N SER A 100 -7.61 22.04 12.74
CA SER A 100 -7.54 20.81 13.52
C SER A 100 -8.50 19.72 13.01
N ARG A 101 -9.68 20.13 12.55
CA ARG A 101 -10.75 19.21 12.19
C ARG A 101 -11.37 19.56 10.84
N PHE A 102 -11.85 18.53 10.15
CA PHE A 102 -12.69 18.68 8.95
C PHE A 102 -13.67 17.51 8.87
N VAL A 103 -14.75 17.71 8.11
CA VAL A 103 -15.71 16.66 7.81
C VAL A 103 -15.42 16.14 6.40
N ASP A 104 -15.22 14.84 6.28
CA ASP A 104 -14.99 14.21 4.99
C ASP A 104 -16.30 14.11 4.16
N ARG A 105 -16.21 13.66 2.91
CA ARG A 105 -17.37 13.55 2.01
C ARG A 105 -18.43 12.57 2.50
N GLN A 106 -18.08 11.68 3.42
CA GLN A 106 -19.01 10.71 4.02
C GLN A 106 -19.63 11.21 5.32
N GLY A 107 -19.31 12.43 5.74
CA GLY A 107 -19.83 13.03 6.97
C GLY A 107 -19.02 12.68 8.22
N ASN A 108 -17.89 12.00 8.12
CA ASN A 108 -17.06 11.65 9.26
C ASN A 108 -16.16 12.82 9.66
N GLU A 109 -16.10 13.11 10.94
CA GLU A 109 -15.11 14.03 11.47
C GLU A 109 -13.71 13.42 11.42
N ARG A 110 -12.76 14.14 10.87
CA ARG A 110 -11.35 13.78 10.74
C ARG A 110 -10.48 14.83 11.39
N ARG A 111 -9.37 14.41 11.95
CA ARG A 111 -8.40 15.30 12.58
C ARG A 111 -7.11 15.33 11.75
N LEU A 112 -6.57 16.53 11.61
CA LEU A 112 -5.28 16.75 10.94
C LEU A 112 -4.16 17.09 11.92
N ASP A 113 -4.53 17.60 13.08
CA ASP A 113 -3.58 18.05 14.12
C ASP A 113 -2.98 16.91 14.95
N ASP A 114 -3.41 15.68 14.72
CA ASP A 114 -2.88 14.45 15.32
C ASP A 114 -2.65 13.31 14.33
N VAL A 115 -2.64 13.61 13.02
CA VAL A 115 -2.50 12.59 11.98
C VAL A 115 -1.21 11.79 12.09
N TRP A 116 -0.11 12.43 12.46
CA TRP A 116 1.16 11.75 12.70
C TRP A 116 1.10 10.92 13.98
N ASP A 117 0.55 11.47 15.05
CA ASP A 117 0.43 10.75 16.32
C ASP A 117 -0.40 9.46 16.13
N TYR A 118 -1.48 9.55 15.36
CA TYR A 118 -2.29 8.38 14.99
C TYR A 118 -1.51 7.39 14.10
N PHE A 119 -0.84 7.89 13.05
CA PHE A 119 -0.11 7.08 12.08
C PHE A 119 1.10 6.37 12.68
N SER A 120 1.77 6.98 13.63
CA SER A 120 2.94 6.45 14.34
C SER A 120 2.62 5.66 15.61
N GLU A 121 1.33 5.39 15.89
CA GLU A 121 0.88 4.82 17.16
C GLU A 121 1.40 5.63 18.36
N SER A 122 1.15 6.94 18.35
CA SER A 122 1.60 7.89 19.39
C SER A 122 3.13 7.98 19.52
N GLY A 123 3.84 7.91 18.41
CA GLY A 123 5.30 8.02 18.37
C GLY A 123 6.03 6.71 18.62
N ARG A 124 5.33 5.59 18.65
CA ARG A 124 5.93 4.26 18.77
C ARG A 124 6.85 3.95 17.58
N PHE A 125 6.47 4.39 16.39
CA PHE A 125 7.24 4.20 15.16
C PHE A 125 7.72 5.54 14.63
N GLY A 126 9.03 5.67 14.47
CA GLY A 126 9.64 6.80 13.80
C GLY A 126 9.59 6.69 12.27
N PRO A 127 9.98 7.76 11.56
CA PRO A 127 9.97 7.75 10.09
C PRO A 127 10.89 6.71 9.44
N THR A 128 11.93 6.29 10.14
CA THR A 128 12.95 5.35 9.63
C THR A 128 12.80 3.93 10.16
N ASP A 129 11.71 3.63 10.86
CA ASP A 129 11.52 2.36 11.57
C ASP A 129 10.84 1.28 10.70
N ASP A 130 11.22 1.20 9.42
CA ASP A 130 10.67 0.21 8.47
C ASP A 130 10.74 -1.22 9.02
N ASP A 131 11.85 -1.58 9.66
CA ASP A 131 12.04 -2.91 10.24
C ASP A 131 11.04 -3.21 11.36
N ALA A 132 10.87 -2.27 12.28
CA ALA A 132 9.92 -2.40 13.39
C ALA A 132 8.47 -2.44 12.90
N VAL A 133 8.13 -1.63 11.89
CA VAL A 133 6.81 -1.62 11.27
C VAL A 133 6.53 -2.94 10.55
N ALA A 134 7.49 -3.48 9.81
CA ALA A 134 7.37 -4.77 9.15
C ALA A 134 7.14 -5.89 10.19
N GLY A 135 7.88 -5.88 11.29
CA GLY A 135 7.71 -6.83 12.39
C GLY A 135 6.32 -6.75 13.03
N GLU A 136 5.82 -5.55 13.28
CA GLU A 136 4.48 -5.35 13.83
C GLU A 136 3.37 -5.88 12.90
N LEU A 137 3.51 -5.66 11.60
CA LEU A 137 2.56 -6.17 10.62
C LEU A 137 2.55 -7.71 10.56
N ILE A 138 3.71 -8.35 10.66
CA ILE A 138 3.80 -9.81 10.75
C ILE A 138 3.13 -10.31 12.03
N ALA A 139 3.45 -9.71 13.17
CA ALA A 139 2.91 -10.11 14.47
C ALA A 139 1.37 -9.97 14.56
N LYS A 140 0.80 -8.99 13.86
CA LYS A 140 -0.65 -8.76 13.81
C LYS A 140 -1.37 -9.55 12.72
N SER A 141 -0.65 -10.30 11.89
CA SER A 141 -1.23 -11.05 10.77
C SER A 141 -1.78 -12.40 11.22
N SER A 142 -3.08 -12.57 11.23
CA SER A 142 -3.76 -13.80 11.64
C SER A 142 -3.45 -15.03 10.77
N ASN A 143 -3.03 -14.80 9.52
CA ASN A 143 -2.59 -15.86 8.62
C ASN A 143 -1.09 -16.19 8.71
N LEU A 144 -0.39 -15.60 9.66
CA LEU A 144 1.02 -15.83 9.97
C LEU A 144 1.23 -16.21 11.43
N GLU A 145 0.23 -16.84 12.04
CA GLU A 145 0.30 -17.26 13.44
C GLU A 145 1.54 -18.11 13.71
N GLY A 146 2.30 -17.72 14.74
CA GLY A 146 3.57 -18.38 15.11
C GLY A 146 4.79 -17.99 14.27
N VAL A 147 4.62 -17.14 13.24
CA VAL A 147 5.73 -16.60 12.45
C VAL A 147 6.22 -15.31 13.11
N THR A 148 7.50 -15.24 13.44
CA THR A 148 8.13 -14.01 13.91
C THR A 148 8.85 -13.32 12.76
N TRP A 149 9.05 -12.00 12.89
CA TRP A 149 9.78 -11.22 11.89
C TRP A 149 11.24 -11.65 11.77
N GLU A 150 11.87 -11.97 12.91
CA GLU A 150 13.25 -12.46 12.98
C GLU A 150 13.40 -13.80 12.25
N ALA A 151 12.50 -14.75 12.51
CA ALA A 151 12.50 -16.02 11.82
C ALA A 151 12.24 -15.87 10.31
N LEU A 152 11.35 -14.95 9.95
CA LEU A 152 11.08 -14.65 8.53
C LEU A 152 12.30 -14.06 7.84
N LYS A 153 13.04 -13.16 8.49
CA LYS A 153 14.29 -12.59 7.95
C LYS A 153 15.37 -13.68 7.78
N GLU A 154 15.54 -14.52 8.78
CA GLU A 154 16.53 -15.60 8.75
C GLU A 154 16.25 -16.60 7.63
N GLN A 155 15.00 -16.99 7.44
CA GLN A 155 14.59 -17.96 6.42
C GLN A 155 14.38 -17.33 5.03
N GLY A 156 14.16 -16.02 4.95
CA GLY A 156 13.86 -15.28 3.74
C GLY A 156 12.39 -15.38 3.30
N PHE A 157 11.66 -16.40 3.73
CA PHE A 157 10.25 -16.57 3.43
C PHE A 157 9.52 -17.39 4.48
N ALA A 158 8.20 -17.24 4.54
CA ALA A 158 7.33 -18.12 5.32
C ALA A 158 6.06 -18.44 4.53
N ARG A 159 5.52 -19.62 4.75
CA ARG A 159 4.21 -20.00 4.23
C ARG A 159 3.12 -19.47 5.15
N PHE A 160 2.01 -19.02 4.59
CA PHE A 160 0.83 -18.70 5.37
C PHE A 160 0.34 -19.91 6.14
N THR A 161 0.03 -19.73 7.42
CA THR A 161 -0.45 -20.78 8.33
C THR A 161 -1.95 -20.98 8.25
N GLY A 162 -2.66 -20.04 7.63
CA GLY A 162 -4.11 -20.07 7.45
C GLY A 162 -4.58 -19.05 6.43
N THR A 163 -5.90 -18.88 6.34
CA THR A 163 -6.55 -17.92 5.46
C THR A 163 -6.80 -16.57 6.11
N GLY A 164 -6.39 -16.39 7.37
CA GLY A 164 -6.69 -15.20 8.18
C GLY A 164 -8.06 -15.29 8.84
N ASP A 165 -8.36 -14.35 9.72
CA ASP A 165 -9.60 -14.30 10.50
C ASP A 165 -10.83 -14.03 9.66
N THR A 166 -10.66 -13.33 8.56
CA THR A 166 -11.72 -13.04 7.61
C THR A 166 -11.33 -13.52 6.23
N PHE A 167 -11.94 -14.57 5.81
CA PHE A 167 -11.85 -15.09 4.45
C PHE A 167 -12.06 -13.99 3.39
N ILE A 168 -12.92 -13.03 3.67
CA ILE A 168 -13.24 -11.90 2.81
C ILE A 168 -12.04 -10.97 2.61
N SER A 169 -11.16 -10.83 3.59
CA SER A 169 -10.06 -9.86 3.51
C SER A 169 -8.89 -10.33 2.65
N VAL A 170 -8.76 -11.63 2.44
CA VAL A 170 -7.58 -12.21 1.79
C VAL A 170 -7.76 -12.40 0.30
N GLY A 171 -8.90 -12.79 -0.14
CA GLY A 171 -9.05 -13.27 -1.49
C GLY A 171 -10.33 -12.90 -2.21
N ASN A 172 -11.19 -12.10 -1.61
CA ASN A 172 -12.52 -11.87 -2.17
C ASN A 172 -12.51 -11.30 -3.60
N ALA A 173 -11.43 -10.66 -3.98
CA ALA A 173 -11.26 -10.15 -5.33
C ALA A 173 -10.94 -11.25 -6.35
N CYS A 174 -10.34 -12.34 -5.92
CA CYS A 174 -9.86 -13.41 -6.79
C CYS A 174 -10.58 -14.73 -6.57
N GLU A 175 -11.33 -14.83 -5.51
CA GLU A 175 -11.83 -16.11 -5.05
C GLU A 175 -13.25 -16.36 -5.49
N ILE A 176 -13.43 -17.52 -6.05
CA ILE A 176 -14.73 -18.03 -6.43
C ILE A 176 -15.06 -19.14 -5.48
N ARG A 177 -16.12 -18.94 -4.74
CA ARG A 177 -16.60 -19.95 -3.80
C ARG A 177 -17.19 -21.12 -4.57
N PRO A 178 -17.11 -22.34 -4.06
CA PRO A 178 -17.67 -23.50 -4.72
C PRO A 178 -19.18 -23.38 -5.02
N ASP A 179 -19.90 -22.63 -4.19
CA ASP A 179 -21.33 -22.38 -4.32
C ASP A 179 -21.68 -21.15 -5.18
N ASP A 180 -20.67 -20.45 -5.67
CA ASP A 180 -20.91 -19.31 -6.54
C ASP A 180 -21.42 -19.75 -7.91
N THR A 181 -22.55 -19.21 -8.29
CA THR A 181 -23.04 -19.34 -9.65
C THR A 181 -22.20 -18.49 -10.58
N ILE A 182 -21.55 -19.16 -11.52
CA ILE A 182 -20.70 -18.49 -12.48
C ILE A 182 -21.56 -18.00 -13.63
N THR A 183 -21.83 -16.73 -13.58
CA THR A 183 -22.48 -16.04 -14.67
C THR A 183 -21.67 -14.80 -15.04
N PRO A 184 -21.55 -14.47 -16.30
CA PRO A 184 -20.85 -13.27 -16.71
C PRO A 184 -21.49 -12.04 -16.06
N LEU A 185 -20.62 -11.16 -15.54
CA LEU A 185 -21.04 -9.86 -14.99
C LEU A 185 -22.13 -9.92 -13.90
N THR A 186 -22.15 -11.00 -13.15
CA THR A 186 -23.09 -11.12 -12.04
C THR A 186 -22.61 -10.43 -10.78
N LYS A 187 -22.84 -10.97 -9.63
CA LYS A 187 -22.58 -10.37 -8.32
C LYS A 187 -21.25 -9.63 -8.17
N HIS A 188 -20.23 -10.12 -8.83
CA HIS A 188 -18.89 -9.58 -8.80
C HIS A 188 -18.40 -9.11 -10.17
N GLY A 189 -19.33 -8.86 -11.07
CA GLY A 189 -19.00 -8.33 -12.38
C GLY A 189 -18.00 -9.20 -13.13
N VAL A 190 -16.90 -8.62 -13.51
CA VAL A 190 -15.90 -9.26 -14.36
C VAL A 190 -15.23 -10.46 -13.70
N GLU A 191 -15.12 -10.48 -12.39
CA GLU A 191 -14.48 -11.57 -11.66
C GLU A 191 -15.17 -12.90 -11.91
N LYS A 192 -16.47 -12.88 -11.89
CA LYS A 192 -17.27 -14.09 -12.14
C LYS A 192 -17.11 -14.64 -13.54
N MET A 193 -16.87 -13.78 -14.47
CA MET A 193 -16.64 -14.17 -15.84
C MET A 193 -15.26 -14.78 -16.04
N THR A 194 -14.28 -14.32 -15.30
CA THR A 194 -12.88 -14.59 -15.59
C THR A 194 -12.39 -15.89 -14.97
N TYR A 195 -12.63 -16.07 -13.69
CA TYR A 195 -11.90 -17.09 -12.96
C TYR A 195 -12.40 -18.52 -13.11
N PRO A 196 -13.65 -18.79 -13.06
CA PRO A 196 -14.06 -20.18 -12.94
C PRO A 196 -14.22 -20.88 -14.27
N LYS A 197 -14.02 -20.19 -15.32
CA LYS A 197 -14.19 -20.75 -16.66
C LYS A 197 -12.86 -21.04 -17.35
N LEU A 198 -11.81 -20.68 -16.68
CA LEU A 198 -10.48 -21.09 -17.04
C LEU A 198 -10.12 -22.40 -16.37
#